data_4574991a00e6d880b705a385f86559a0
#
_entry.id   4574991a00e6d880b705a385f86559a0
#
_cell.length_a   1.000
_cell.length_b   1.000
_cell.length_c   1.000
_cell.angle_alpha   90.00
_cell.angle_beta   90.00
_cell.angle_gamma   90.00
#
_symmetry.space_group_name_H-M   'P 1'
#
loop_
_entity.id
_entity.type
_entity.pdbx_description
1 polymer ?
#
loop_
_entity_poly.entity_id
_entity_poly.type
_entity_poly.pdbx_seq_one_letter_code
_entity_poly.pdbx_strand_id
1 'polypeptide(L)'
;MSLLRAKIQDVFNEPGCEKNRGKDAKARKVGCSRPLTPGAAAGGCAFDGAKIVLQPITDVAHLVHGPLACEGNSWDNRGAASSGPTLWRTSFTTDLTELDVVMGQGERKLFKGIREIKEAYGPPAIFVYPTCVTALIGDDIEAVCQRAAEKFGLAVVPVNAPGFAGSKNLGNKLAGEALLDHVIGTAEPDDPGPYDINILGEFNLSGEFWLVKPLLDRLGIRVRACIPGDARYFDIACAHRARAAMVVCSTALINLARKMDERWGIPFFEGSFYGISATSEALRQISQLLVKKGADPEILGRTEVLIAEEEAIAWKRLAAYRPRLAGKRVLLNTGGVKSWSVVHALMEIGIEIVGTSVKKSTVEDKARIKQILKDDNHIFEQMAPRELYAMLSERKADILLSGGRTQFIALKAKTPWLDINQERQHPYAGYDGMVELVRQIDIAIHNPIWAQVREPAPWDCQPTVREERPRTRSDTVTLHAVQEFSGTTAGDFGEC
;
A
#
# COMPACT_ATOMS: atom_id res chain seq x y z
N MET A 1 28.76 3.53 -2.12
CA MET A 1 28.22 4.89 -2.32
C MET A 1 27.91 5.24 -3.77
N SER A 2 28.66 4.76 -4.78
CA SER A 2 28.42 5.10 -6.20
C SER A 2 27.14 4.49 -6.79
N LEU A 3 26.83 3.23 -6.49
CA LEU A 3 25.63 2.52 -6.96
C LEU A 3 24.31 3.12 -6.42
N LEU A 4 24.28 3.52 -5.14
CA LEU A 4 23.13 4.17 -4.55
C LEU A 4 22.85 5.54 -5.19
N ARG A 5 23.91 6.31 -5.50
CA ARG A 5 23.79 7.59 -6.19
C ARG A 5 23.30 7.44 -7.63
N ALA A 6 23.79 6.44 -8.37
CA ALA A 6 23.30 6.17 -9.74
C ALA A 6 21.81 5.77 -9.72
N LYS A 7 21.41 4.85 -8.85
CA LYS A 7 19.99 4.44 -8.71
C LYS A 7 19.06 5.60 -8.28
N ILE A 8 19.54 6.51 -7.43
CA ILE A 8 18.79 7.70 -7.05
C ILE A 8 18.64 8.67 -8.24
N GLN A 9 19.66 8.82 -9.06
CA GLN A 9 19.58 9.68 -10.25
C GLN A 9 18.59 9.15 -11.29
N ASP A 10 18.54 7.84 -11.49
CA ASP A 10 17.58 7.20 -12.41
C ASP A 10 16.13 7.45 -11.97
N VAL A 11 15.87 7.42 -10.67
CA VAL A 11 14.56 7.73 -10.07
C VAL A 11 14.12 9.17 -10.37
N PHE A 12 15.05 10.13 -10.36
CA PHE A 12 14.75 11.53 -10.68
C PHE A 12 14.53 11.81 -12.16
N ASN A 13 15.03 10.95 -13.02
CA ASN A 13 14.84 11.05 -14.47
C ASN A 13 13.56 10.37 -14.97
N GLU A 14 12.79 9.76 -14.06
CA GLU A 14 11.53 9.14 -14.44
C GLU A 14 10.55 10.10 -15.11
N PRO A 15 9.83 9.63 -16.17
CA PRO A 15 8.79 10.40 -16.83
C PRO A 15 7.70 10.91 -15.88
N GLY A 16 7.40 10.19 -14.79
CA GLY A 16 6.41 10.57 -13.77
C GLY A 16 6.87 11.62 -12.74
N CYS A 17 8.15 12.00 -12.71
CA CYS A 17 8.65 13.00 -11.79
C CYS A 17 8.57 14.42 -12.39
N GLU A 18 7.36 14.95 -12.52
CA GLU A 18 7.12 16.29 -13.14
C GLU A 18 7.90 17.43 -12.45
N LYS A 19 8.08 17.34 -11.12
CA LYS A 19 8.77 18.39 -10.34
C LYS A 19 10.26 18.49 -10.64
N ASN A 20 10.87 17.44 -11.13
CA ASN A 20 12.30 17.38 -11.43
C ASN A 20 12.59 17.27 -12.93
N ARG A 21 11.56 17.13 -13.77
CA ARG A 21 11.72 17.07 -15.24
C ARG A 21 12.33 18.38 -15.75
N GLY A 22 13.43 18.30 -16.46
CA GLY A 22 14.11 19.46 -17.04
C GLY A 22 14.90 20.33 -16.04
N LYS A 23 15.05 19.92 -14.78
CA LYS A 23 15.85 20.66 -13.81
C LYS A 23 17.28 20.15 -13.74
N ASP A 24 18.22 21.09 -13.59
CA ASP A 24 19.62 20.75 -13.32
C ASP A 24 19.76 19.94 -12.01
N ALA A 25 20.84 19.15 -11.91
CA ALA A 25 21.08 18.26 -10.77
C ALA A 25 21.05 18.98 -9.42
N LYS A 26 21.49 20.25 -9.36
CA LYS A 26 21.47 21.08 -8.15
C LYS A 26 20.06 21.58 -7.77
N ALA A 27 19.15 21.69 -8.75
CA ALA A 27 17.79 22.17 -8.55
C ALA A 27 16.78 21.03 -8.32
N ARG A 28 17.21 19.76 -8.44
CA ARG A 28 16.37 18.59 -8.22
C ARG A 28 16.13 18.37 -6.74
N LYS A 29 14.86 18.24 -6.36
CA LYS A 29 14.49 17.88 -5.00
C LYS A 29 14.58 16.38 -4.80
N VAL A 30 15.26 15.96 -3.74
CA VAL A 30 15.36 14.57 -3.34
C VAL A 30 13.97 14.04 -2.97
N GLY A 31 13.59 12.89 -3.56
CA GLY A 31 12.31 12.22 -3.32
C GLY A 31 11.11 13.07 -3.71
N CYS A 32 10.65 13.13 -4.89
CA CYS A 32 9.49 13.87 -5.47
C CYS A 32 8.34 14.25 -4.48
N SER A 33 8.60 14.30 -3.19
CA SER A 33 7.68 14.71 -2.13
C SER A 33 7.84 16.21 -1.84
N ARG A 34 6.71 16.88 -1.67
CA ARG A 34 6.71 18.23 -1.10
C ARG A 34 7.26 18.17 0.34
N PRO A 35 7.95 19.20 0.84
CA PRO A 35 8.24 19.32 2.25
C PRO A 35 6.95 19.12 3.05
N LEU A 36 7.03 18.42 4.18
CA LEU A 36 5.87 18.26 5.07
C LEU A 36 5.39 19.65 5.50
N THR A 37 4.14 19.97 5.20
CA THR A 37 3.49 21.14 5.77
C THR A 37 3.21 20.90 7.26
N PRO A 38 3.22 21.91 8.12
CA PRO A 38 2.84 21.75 9.52
C PRO A 38 1.48 21.04 9.65
N GLY A 39 1.43 19.96 10.43
CA GLY A 39 0.24 19.13 10.61
C GLY A 39 0.02 18.06 9.55
N ALA A 40 0.88 17.94 8.52
CA ALA A 40 0.84 16.80 7.62
C ALA A 40 1.46 15.57 8.28
N ALA A 41 0.79 14.40 8.16
CA ALA A 41 1.36 13.15 8.62
C ALA A 41 2.64 12.85 7.81
N ALA A 42 3.74 12.51 8.51
CA ALA A 42 4.95 12.03 7.88
C ALA A 42 4.63 10.76 7.06
N GLY A 43 5.06 10.73 5.81
CA GLY A 43 5.09 9.48 5.04
C GLY A 43 6.18 8.56 5.63
N GLY A 44 6.08 7.25 5.44
CA GLY A 44 7.15 6.33 5.80
C GLY A 44 8.45 6.61 5.03
N CYS A 45 9.55 6.07 5.52
CA CYS A 45 10.89 6.18 4.92
C CYS A 45 11.12 5.16 3.80
N ALA A 46 12.29 5.20 3.15
CA ALA A 46 12.61 4.26 2.07
C ALA A 46 12.65 2.80 2.57
N PHE A 47 13.19 2.54 3.75
CA PHE A 47 13.16 1.21 4.38
C PHE A 47 11.72 0.68 4.51
N ASP A 48 10.83 1.48 5.08
CA ASP A 48 9.42 1.13 5.22
C ASP A 48 8.75 0.87 3.85
N GLY A 49 9.07 1.70 2.85
CA GLY A 49 8.58 1.51 1.49
C GLY A 49 9.03 0.20 0.84
N ALA A 50 10.30 -0.16 0.99
CA ALA A 50 10.83 -1.41 0.45
C ALA A 50 10.20 -2.63 1.13
N LYS A 51 10.08 -2.60 2.45
CA LYS A 51 9.47 -3.69 3.21
C LYS A 51 8.00 -3.88 2.86
N ILE A 52 7.23 -2.79 2.67
CA ILE A 52 5.83 -2.86 2.21
C ILE A 52 5.70 -3.64 0.90
N VAL A 53 6.59 -3.40 -0.05
CA VAL A 53 6.51 -4.05 -1.37
C VAL A 53 6.87 -5.52 -1.31
N LEU A 54 7.88 -5.89 -0.52
CA LEU A 54 8.42 -7.24 -0.56
C LEU A 54 7.81 -8.19 0.48
N GLN A 55 7.30 -7.66 1.59
CA GLN A 55 6.75 -8.51 2.66
C GLN A 55 5.62 -9.45 2.22
N PRO A 56 4.73 -9.13 1.25
CA PRO A 56 3.74 -10.07 0.76
C PRO A 56 4.27 -11.27 -0.03
N ILE A 57 5.59 -11.40 -0.22
CA ILE A 57 6.23 -12.63 -0.69
C ILE A 57 6.25 -13.60 0.48
N THR A 58 5.40 -14.62 0.44
CA THR A 58 4.88 -15.28 1.64
C THR A 58 5.75 -16.41 2.19
N ASP A 59 6.61 -17.00 1.37
CA ASP A 59 7.47 -18.13 1.71
C ASP A 59 8.91 -17.76 2.09
N VAL A 60 9.26 -16.48 2.04
CA VAL A 60 10.61 -15.98 2.35
C VAL A 60 10.71 -15.38 3.75
N ALA A 61 11.91 -15.32 4.28
CA ALA A 61 12.19 -14.59 5.52
C ALA A 61 12.58 -13.13 5.22
N HIS A 62 12.06 -12.20 6.02
CA HIS A 62 12.34 -10.76 5.90
C HIS A 62 13.15 -10.29 7.10
N LEU A 63 14.48 -10.29 6.97
CA LEU A 63 15.39 -9.92 8.05
C LEU A 63 15.70 -8.42 8.04
N VAL A 64 15.33 -7.72 9.09
CA VAL A 64 15.71 -6.31 9.30
C VAL A 64 17.04 -6.25 10.03
N HIS A 65 18.05 -5.66 9.37
CA HIS A 65 19.35 -5.43 9.95
C HIS A 65 19.42 -4.06 10.59
N GLY A 66 19.24 -4.03 11.90
CA GLY A 66 19.20 -2.81 12.70
C GLY A 66 18.54 -2.99 14.06
N PRO A 67 18.15 -1.87 14.70
CA PRO A 67 17.43 -1.90 15.97
C PRO A 67 16.03 -2.50 15.84
N LEU A 68 15.54 -3.13 16.90
CA LEU A 68 14.21 -3.73 16.99
C LEU A 68 13.08 -2.76 16.61
N ALA A 69 13.22 -1.50 16.96
CA ALA A 69 12.20 -0.47 16.70
C ALA A 69 11.84 -0.32 15.21
N CYS A 70 12.83 -0.48 14.30
CA CYS A 70 12.56 -0.41 12.86
C CYS A 70 11.71 -1.59 12.39
N GLU A 71 11.97 -2.81 12.88
CA GLU A 71 11.14 -3.97 12.58
C GLU A 71 9.73 -3.82 13.15
N GLY A 72 9.59 -3.47 14.42
CA GLY A 72 8.29 -3.27 15.06
C GLY A 72 7.43 -2.25 14.32
N ASN A 73 8.01 -1.10 13.93
CA ASN A 73 7.27 -0.08 13.17
C ASN A 73 6.85 -0.56 11.78
N SER A 74 7.65 -1.39 11.11
CA SER A 74 7.32 -1.87 9.77
C SER A 74 6.36 -3.07 9.79
N TRP A 75 6.42 -3.90 10.81
CA TRP A 75 5.63 -5.13 10.93
C TRP A 75 4.13 -4.83 11.12
N ASP A 76 3.81 -3.89 12.01
CA ASP A 76 2.43 -3.57 12.41
C ASP A 76 1.57 -2.99 11.26
N ASN A 77 2.19 -2.53 10.19
CA ASN A 77 1.51 -1.83 9.10
C ASN A 77 1.18 -2.72 7.88
N ARG A 78 1.21 -4.07 8.00
CA ARG A 78 1.14 -4.94 6.83
C ARG A 78 0.05 -6.00 6.95
N GLY A 79 -1.04 -5.74 6.25
CA GLY A 79 -1.98 -6.79 5.90
C GLY A 79 -1.60 -7.40 4.56
N ALA A 80 -1.67 -8.71 4.43
CA ALA A 80 -1.73 -9.45 3.19
C ALA A 80 -2.38 -10.79 3.46
N ALA A 81 -3.13 -11.32 2.48
CA ALA A 81 -3.69 -12.65 2.58
C ALA A 81 -2.76 -13.64 1.86
N SER A 82 -2.55 -14.81 2.46
CA SER A 82 -1.74 -15.88 1.90
C SER A 82 -2.54 -17.17 1.80
N SER A 83 -2.47 -17.83 0.65
CA SER A 83 -3.07 -19.13 0.39
C SER A 83 -2.20 -20.31 0.83
N GLY A 84 -1.02 -20.04 1.38
CA GLY A 84 -0.03 -21.06 1.76
C GLY A 84 0.90 -20.60 2.86
N PRO A 85 2.22 -20.54 2.61
CA PRO A 85 3.20 -20.19 3.63
C PRO A 85 2.92 -18.87 4.32
N THR A 86 3.25 -18.81 5.61
CA THR A 86 3.03 -17.63 6.45
C THR A 86 4.32 -17.10 7.06
N LEU A 87 5.49 -17.50 6.54
CA LEU A 87 6.79 -17.13 7.09
C LEU A 87 6.99 -15.60 7.10
N TRP A 88 6.44 -14.91 6.12
CA TRP A 88 6.43 -13.45 6.04
C TRP A 88 5.82 -12.74 7.26
N ARG A 89 5.01 -13.46 8.07
CA ARG A 89 4.44 -12.94 9.33
C ARG A 89 5.40 -13.06 10.51
N THR A 90 6.47 -13.82 10.37
CA THR A 90 7.50 -13.93 11.40
C THR A 90 8.40 -12.69 11.32
N SER A 91 8.54 -12.00 12.43
CA SER A 91 9.41 -10.84 12.56
C SER A 91 10.85 -11.29 12.78
N PHE A 92 11.76 -10.91 11.89
CA PHE A 92 13.19 -11.19 12.01
C PHE A 92 13.98 -9.88 12.10
N THR A 93 14.78 -9.75 13.14
CA THR A 93 15.66 -8.59 13.32
C THR A 93 17.00 -9.03 13.88
N THR A 94 18.06 -8.33 13.52
CA THR A 94 19.36 -8.52 14.17
C THR A 94 19.41 -7.86 15.55
N ASP A 95 18.45 -7.01 15.88
CA ASP A 95 18.35 -6.29 17.15
C ASP A 95 19.70 -5.67 17.57
N LEU A 96 20.23 -4.79 16.70
CA LEU A 96 21.49 -4.12 16.98
C LEU A 96 21.35 -3.15 18.15
N THR A 97 22.16 -3.39 19.18
CA THR A 97 22.29 -2.52 20.33
C THR A 97 23.39 -1.46 20.11
N GLU A 98 23.40 -0.42 20.93
CA GLU A 98 24.48 0.59 20.89
C GLU A 98 25.86 -0.05 21.11
N LEU A 99 25.96 -1.05 21.97
CA LEU A 99 27.19 -1.78 22.21
C LEU A 99 27.68 -2.52 20.95
N ASP A 100 26.77 -3.15 20.20
CA ASP A 100 27.12 -3.84 18.95
C ASP A 100 27.68 -2.85 17.94
N VAL A 101 27.11 -1.64 17.87
CA VAL A 101 27.57 -0.57 16.97
C VAL A 101 28.96 -0.10 17.37
N VAL A 102 29.19 0.19 18.64
CA VAL A 102 30.50 0.64 19.15
C VAL A 102 31.59 -0.42 18.95
N MET A 103 31.23 -1.69 19.12
CA MET A 103 32.15 -2.84 18.97
C MET A 103 32.31 -3.34 17.53
N GLY A 104 31.64 -2.71 16.53
CA GLY A 104 31.70 -3.12 15.13
C GLY A 104 31.18 -4.54 14.87
N GLN A 105 30.13 -4.96 15.59
CA GLN A 105 29.57 -6.32 15.49
C GLN A 105 28.44 -6.46 14.47
N GLY A 106 28.09 -5.41 13.71
CA GLY A 106 26.96 -5.38 12.80
C GLY A 106 26.97 -6.52 11.79
N GLU A 107 28.00 -6.61 10.94
CA GLU A 107 28.12 -7.65 9.91
C GLU A 107 28.15 -9.07 10.49
N ARG A 108 28.81 -9.25 11.64
CA ARG A 108 28.84 -10.55 12.32
C ARG A 108 27.46 -10.96 12.83
N LYS A 109 26.70 -10.03 13.40
CA LYS A 109 25.31 -10.26 13.85
C LYS A 109 24.40 -10.58 12.67
N LEU A 110 24.56 -9.86 11.54
CA LEU A 110 23.83 -10.14 10.32
C LEU A 110 24.08 -11.56 9.82
N PHE A 111 25.34 -11.94 9.67
CA PHE A 111 25.70 -13.27 9.22
C PHE A 111 25.18 -14.38 10.14
N LYS A 112 25.24 -14.15 11.46
CA LYS A 112 24.67 -15.06 12.47
C LYS A 112 23.15 -15.18 12.32
N GLY A 113 22.43 -14.06 12.18
CA GLY A 113 20.99 -14.04 11.99
C GLY A 113 20.54 -14.79 10.72
N ILE A 114 21.24 -14.60 9.61
CA ILE A 114 20.97 -15.35 8.36
C ILE A 114 21.12 -16.86 8.60
N ARG A 115 22.18 -17.29 9.29
CA ARG A 115 22.39 -18.70 9.61
C ARG A 115 21.27 -19.26 10.48
N GLU A 116 20.90 -18.55 11.54
CA GLU A 116 19.85 -18.98 12.48
C GLU A 116 18.49 -19.11 11.80
N ILE A 117 18.15 -18.17 10.92
CA ILE A 117 16.91 -18.23 10.12
C ILE A 117 16.92 -19.45 9.20
N LYS A 118 18.04 -19.69 8.49
CA LYS A 118 18.18 -20.86 7.63
C LYS A 118 18.02 -22.17 8.41
N GLU A 119 18.67 -22.29 9.57
CA GLU A 119 18.65 -23.50 10.39
C GLU A 119 17.28 -23.75 11.01
N ALA A 120 16.59 -22.70 11.45
CA ALA A 120 15.31 -22.83 12.15
C ALA A 120 14.08 -22.94 11.21
N TYR A 121 14.10 -22.29 10.06
CA TYR A 121 12.92 -22.13 9.19
C TYR A 121 13.12 -22.69 7.78
N GLY A 122 14.35 -22.82 7.27
CA GLY A 122 14.65 -23.34 5.93
C GLY A 122 13.96 -22.62 4.78
N PRO A 123 13.90 -21.27 4.75
CA PRO A 123 13.21 -20.55 3.68
C PRO A 123 13.91 -20.70 2.34
N PRO A 124 13.21 -20.55 1.19
CA PRO A 124 13.84 -20.55 -0.13
C PRO A 124 14.75 -19.32 -0.34
N ALA A 125 14.49 -18.21 0.35
CA ALA A 125 15.30 -17.01 0.31
C ALA A 125 15.18 -16.18 1.59
N ILE A 126 16.16 -15.31 1.84
CA ILE A 126 16.14 -14.32 2.92
C ILE A 126 16.35 -12.92 2.30
N PHE A 127 15.39 -12.02 2.49
CA PHE A 127 15.53 -10.61 2.14
C PHE A 127 16.09 -9.83 3.32
N VAL A 128 17.19 -9.12 3.10
CA VAL A 128 17.90 -8.37 4.14
C VAL A 128 17.68 -6.86 3.94
N TYR A 129 17.14 -6.20 4.95
CA TYR A 129 16.81 -4.77 4.91
C TYR A 129 17.74 -3.99 5.86
N PRO A 130 18.73 -3.23 5.34
CA PRO A 130 19.48 -2.32 6.17
C PRO A 130 18.62 -1.17 6.68
N THR A 131 18.84 -0.77 7.93
CA THR A 131 18.23 0.42 8.52
C THR A 131 19.14 1.63 8.37
N CYS A 132 18.70 2.80 8.87
CA CYS A 132 19.55 3.99 8.91
C CYS A 132 20.83 3.75 9.72
N VAL A 133 20.75 2.99 10.81
CA VAL A 133 21.89 2.75 11.71
C VAL A 133 22.98 1.97 10.96
N THR A 134 22.64 0.83 10.36
CA THR A 134 23.61 -0.05 9.70
C THR A 134 24.23 0.59 8.46
N ALA A 135 23.45 1.37 7.73
CA ALA A 135 23.96 2.10 6.57
C ALA A 135 24.87 3.28 6.96
N LEU A 136 24.67 3.92 8.13
CA LEU A 136 25.51 5.01 8.61
C LEU A 136 26.82 4.52 9.19
N ILE A 137 26.83 3.37 9.87
CA ILE A 137 28.07 2.78 10.41
C ILE A 137 28.91 2.11 9.32
N GLY A 138 28.35 1.91 8.13
CA GLY A 138 29.08 1.43 6.96
C GLY A 138 29.18 -0.09 6.86
N ASP A 139 28.25 -0.85 7.46
CA ASP A 139 28.15 -2.30 7.29
C ASP A 139 28.04 -2.66 5.80
N ASP A 140 28.89 -3.58 5.33
CA ASP A 140 28.83 -4.08 3.94
C ASP A 140 27.81 -5.21 3.80
N ILE A 141 26.54 -4.82 3.66
CA ILE A 141 25.42 -5.75 3.57
C ILE A 141 25.54 -6.65 2.34
N GLU A 142 26.00 -6.11 1.21
CA GLU A 142 26.15 -6.87 -0.04
C GLU A 142 27.18 -8.00 0.13
N ALA A 143 28.34 -7.68 0.69
CA ALA A 143 29.38 -8.68 0.93
C ALA A 143 28.95 -9.76 1.92
N VAL A 144 28.21 -9.37 2.98
CA VAL A 144 27.68 -10.35 3.96
C VAL A 144 26.63 -11.26 3.32
N CYS A 145 25.70 -10.69 2.55
CA CYS A 145 24.65 -11.45 1.85
C CYS A 145 25.28 -12.43 0.84
N GLN A 146 26.22 -11.97 0.03
CA GLN A 146 26.92 -12.83 -0.94
C GLN A 146 27.65 -13.99 -0.24
N ARG A 147 28.43 -13.69 0.80
CA ARG A 147 29.18 -14.73 1.56
C ARG A 147 28.24 -15.73 2.23
N ALA A 148 27.09 -15.26 2.73
CA ALA A 148 26.07 -16.13 3.33
C ALA A 148 25.40 -17.01 2.27
N ALA A 149 25.07 -16.45 1.11
CA ALA A 149 24.49 -17.20 -0.01
C ALA A 149 25.42 -18.33 -0.48
N GLU A 150 26.71 -18.03 -0.69
CA GLU A 150 27.73 -19.01 -1.08
C GLU A 150 27.90 -20.11 -0.03
N LYS A 151 27.99 -19.72 1.25
CA LYS A 151 28.20 -20.67 2.34
C LYS A 151 27.05 -21.61 2.61
N PHE A 152 25.80 -21.08 2.50
CA PHE A 152 24.62 -21.82 2.90
C PHE A 152 23.83 -22.41 1.73
N GLY A 153 24.20 -22.11 0.48
CA GLY A 153 23.47 -22.54 -0.72
C GLY A 153 22.03 -21.99 -0.73
N LEU A 154 21.84 -20.75 -0.28
CA LEU A 154 20.56 -20.10 -0.09
C LEU A 154 20.57 -18.72 -0.75
N ALA A 155 19.48 -18.34 -1.42
CA ALA A 155 19.36 -16.98 -1.92
C ALA A 155 19.25 -15.97 -0.75
N VAL A 156 20.20 -15.02 -0.68
CA VAL A 156 20.19 -13.94 0.30
C VAL A 156 20.20 -12.62 -0.44
N VAL A 157 19.07 -11.90 -0.40
CA VAL A 157 18.80 -10.74 -1.24
C VAL A 157 19.00 -9.44 -0.46
N PRO A 158 20.04 -8.65 -0.76
CA PRO A 158 20.20 -7.34 -0.15
C PRO A 158 19.19 -6.34 -0.72
N VAL A 159 18.44 -5.63 0.15
CA VAL A 159 17.47 -4.62 -0.23
C VAL A 159 17.97 -3.25 0.20
N ASN A 160 18.85 -2.64 -0.60
CA ASN A 160 19.55 -1.39 -0.27
C ASN A 160 18.64 -0.16 -0.25
N ALA A 161 17.76 -0.09 0.75
CA ALA A 161 16.80 0.99 0.94
C ALA A 161 16.83 1.56 2.37
N PRO A 162 17.98 2.04 2.88
CA PRO A 162 18.01 2.62 4.23
C PRO A 162 17.08 3.83 4.33
N GLY A 163 16.50 4.05 5.50
CA GLY A 163 15.43 5.03 5.69
C GLY A 163 15.78 6.45 5.24
N PHE A 164 17.01 6.89 5.48
CA PHE A 164 17.45 8.23 5.07
C PHE A 164 17.66 8.40 3.56
N ALA A 165 17.67 7.31 2.78
CA ALA A 165 17.81 7.39 1.31
C ALA A 165 16.66 8.21 0.69
N GLY A 166 15.47 8.20 1.30
CA GLY A 166 14.37 9.01 0.83
C GLY A 166 13.00 8.59 1.35
N SER A 167 11.99 8.94 0.55
CA SER A 167 10.59 8.66 0.87
C SER A 167 10.21 7.19 0.67
N LYS A 168 9.05 6.81 1.22
CA LYS A 168 8.42 5.51 1.00
C LYS A 168 8.32 5.11 -0.48
N ASN A 169 8.01 6.07 -1.37
CA ASN A 169 7.92 5.78 -2.81
C ASN A 169 9.27 5.41 -3.42
N LEU A 170 10.38 5.98 -2.93
CA LEU A 170 11.71 5.56 -3.35
C LEU A 170 11.98 4.13 -2.89
N GLY A 171 11.61 3.79 -1.65
CA GLY A 171 11.75 2.42 -1.14
C GLY A 171 11.00 1.39 -1.98
N ASN A 172 9.77 1.71 -2.41
CA ASN A 172 9.01 0.84 -3.31
C ASN A 172 9.78 0.52 -4.61
N LYS A 173 10.48 1.51 -5.17
CA LYS A 173 11.26 1.35 -6.39
C LYS A 173 12.52 0.54 -6.15
N LEU A 174 13.24 0.82 -5.06
CA LEU A 174 14.44 0.07 -4.69
C LEU A 174 14.12 -1.42 -4.41
N ALA A 175 12.93 -1.71 -3.89
CA ALA A 175 12.43 -3.08 -3.77
C ALA A 175 12.29 -3.77 -5.14
N GLY A 176 11.71 -3.09 -6.12
CA GLY A 176 11.63 -3.58 -7.50
C GLY A 176 13.02 -3.81 -8.12
N GLU A 177 13.98 -2.91 -7.87
CA GLU A 177 15.37 -3.09 -8.30
C GLU A 177 16.00 -4.34 -7.66
N ALA A 178 15.80 -4.55 -6.36
CA ALA A 178 16.31 -5.75 -5.68
C ALA A 178 15.75 -7.05 -6.29
N LEU A 179 14.46 -7.07 -6.68
CA LEU A 179 13.89 -8.22 -7.40
C LEU A 179 14.54 -8.42 -8.78
N LEU A 180 14.79 -7.35 -9.53
CA LEU A 180 15.42 -7.41 -10.86
C LEU A 180 16.87 -7.84 -10.82
N ASP A 181 17.60 -7.40 -9.81
CA ASP A 181 19.04 -7.62 -9.73
C ASP A 181 19.39 -8.98 -9.10
N HIS A 182 18.50 -9.56 -8.25
CA HIS A 182 18.85 -10.72 -7.45
C HIS A 182 17.85 -11.88 -7.54
N VAL A 183 16.65 -11.69 -8.12
CA VAL A 183 15.61 -12.74 -8.08
C VAL A 183 15.10 -13.09 -9.47
N ILE A 184 14.58 -12.12 -10.23
CA ILE A 184 13.93 -12.39 -11.52
C ILE A 184 14.96 -12.88 -12.53
N GLY A 185 14.71 -14.06 -13.12
CA GLY A 185 15.61 -14.70 -14.07
C GLY A 185 16.63 -15.65 -13.43
N THR A 186 16.51 -15.93 -12.12
CA THR A 186 17.41 -16.87 -11.44
C THR A 186 16.93 -18.33 -11.47
N ALA A 187 15.69 -18.57 -11.91
CA ALA A 187 15.14 -19.92 -12.08
C ALA A 187 14.33 -20.00 -13.38
N GLU A 188 14.20 -21.22 -13.90
CA GLU A 188 13.41 -21.53 -15.10
C GLU A 188 12.17 -22.34 -14.72
N PRO A 189 11.00 -22.02 -15.26
CA PRO A 189 9.82 -22.84 -15.03
C PRO A 189 9.88 -24.11 -15.88
N ASP A 190 9.34 -25.21 -15.36
CA ASP A 190 9.29 -26.48 -16.06
C ASP A 190 8.41 -26.45 -17.33
N ASP A 191 7.40 -25.57 -17.35
CA ASP A 191 6.34 -25.54 -18.36
C ASP A 191 5.98 -24.10 -18.81
N PRO A 192 6.86 -23.37 -19.48
CA PRO A 192 6.51 -22.05 -20.00
C PRO A 192 5.43 -22.13 -21.06
N GLY A 193 4.36 -21.33 -20.92
CA GLY A 193 3.18 -21.35 -21.80
C GLY A 193 2.98 -20.05 -22.59
N PRO A 194 2.18 -20.10 -23.69
CA PRO A 194 1.85 -18.91 -24.46
C PRO A 194 0.87 -17.96 -23.75
N TYR A 195 0.23 -18.44 -22.67
CA TYR A 195 -0.76 -17.69 -21.88
C TYR A 195 -0.25 -17.28 -20.50
N ASP A 196 1.06 -17.26 -20.31
CA ASP A 196 1.68 -16.86 -19.05
C ASP A 196 1.76 -15.34 -18.93
N ILE A 197 1.27 -14.77 -17.83
CA ILE A 197 1.32 -13.35 -17.55
C ILE A 197 1.89 -13.07 -16.15
N ASN A 198 2.35 -11.84 -15.94
CA ASN A 198 2.62 -11.31 -14.61
C ASN A 198 1.59 -10.24 -14.22
N ILE A 199 1.24 -10.18 -12.94
CA ILE A 199 0.48 -9.10 -12.34
C ILE A 199 1.41 -8.34 -11.38
N LEU A 200 1.65 -7.05 -11.63
CA LEU A 200 2.61 -6.26 -10.88
C LEU A 200 1.90 -5.19 -10.05
N GLY A 201 2.23 -5.13 -8.76
CA GLY A 201 1.64 -4.14 -7.85
C GLY A 201 0.32 -4.57 -7.22
N GLU A 202 -0.09 -5.83 -7.35
CA GLU A 202 -1.17 -6.41 -6.54
C GLU A 202 -0.58 -6.99 -5.26
N PHE A 203 -1.13 -6.57 -4.12
CA PHE A 203 -0.62 -6.94 -2.78
C PHE A 203 -1.45 -8.03 -2.10
N ASN A 204 -2.57 -8.40 -2.67
CA ASN A 204 -3.50 -9.38 -2.13
C ASN A 204 -3.86 -9.14 -0.65
N LEU A 205 -4.12 -7.88 -0.30
CA LEU A 205 -4.29 -7.48 1.10
C LEU A 205 -5.46 -8.19 1.80
N SER A 206 -6.55 -8.37 1.08
CA SER A 206 -7.76 -9.04 1.58
C SER A 206 -8.20 -10.20 0.69
N GLY A 207 -7.36 -10.63 -0.26
CA GLY A 207 -7.71 -11.69 -1.20
C GLY A 207 -8.18 -11.18 -2.57
N GLU A 208 -7.80 -9.98 -2.98
CA GLU A 208 -8.17 -9.41 -4.28
C GLU A 208 -7.75 -10.31 -5.45
N PHE A 209 -6.53 -10.81 -5.40
CA PHE A 209 -6.03 -11.71 -6.43
C PHE A 209 -6.85 -13.00 -6.52
N TRP A 210 -7.35 -13.50 -5.39
CA TRP A 210 -8.17 -14.71 -5.37
C TRP A 210 -9.53 -14.55 -6.02
N LEU A 211 -10.06 -13.30 -6.15
CA LEU A 211 -11.27 -13.02 -6.92
C LEU A 211 -10.99 -12.87 -8.43
N VAL A 212 -9.78 -12.44 -8.79
CA VAL A 212 -9.38 -12.23 -10.19
C VAL A 212 -8.87 -13.52 -10.84
N LYS A 213 -8.09 -14.31 -10.09
CA LYS A 213 -7.47 -15.53 -10.60
C LYS A 213 -8.46 -16.51 -11.28
N PRO A 214 -9.65 -16.79 -10.71
CA PRO A 214 -10.62 -17.67 -11.37
C PRO A 214 -11.10 -17.16 -12.74
N LEU A 215 -11.17 -15.84 -12.95
CA LEU A 215 -11.54 -15.26 -14.24
C LEU A 215 -10.45 -15.56 -15.31
N LEU A 216 -9.19 -15.41 -14.90
CA LEU A 216 -8.04 -15.72 -15.76
C LEU A 216 -7.93 -17.23 -16.02
N ASP A 217 -8.14 -18.08 -15.01
CA ASP A 217 -8.12 -19.54 -15.16
C ASP A 217 -9.20 -20.03 -16.16
N ARG A 218 -10.40 -19.44 -16.17
CA ARG A 218 -11.47 -19.74 -17.14
C ARG A 218 -11.07 -19.41 -18.58
N LEU A 219 -10.18 -18.45 -18.78
CA LEU A 219 -9.61 -18.11 -20.09
C LEU A 219 -8.41 -18.98 -20.45
N GLY A 220 -7.92 -19.83 -19.54
CA GLY A 220 -6.67 -20.57 -19.68
C GLY A 220 -5.42 -19.70 -19.52
N ILE A 221 -5.57 -18.51 -18.94
CA ILE A 221 -4.47 -17.59 -18.67
C ILE A 221 -3.86 -17.95 -17.32
N ARG A 222 -2.56 -18.23 -17.31
CA ARG A 222 -1.83 -18.53 -16.08
C ARG A 222 -1.07 -17.30 -15.59
N VAL A 223 -1.29 -16.94 -14.32
CA VAL A 223 -0.47 -15.94 -13.66
C VAL A 223 0.82 -16.60 -13.20
N ARG A 224 1.94 -16.29 -13.87
CA ARG A 224 3.28 -16.81 -13.53
C ARG A 224 3.73 -16.23 -12.19
N ALA A 225 3.59 -14.93 -12.02
CA ALA A 225 3.85 -14.25 -10.75
C ALA A 225 2.86 -13.10 -10.53
N CYS A 226 2.25 -13.07 -9.34
CA CYS A 226 1.54 -11.91 -8.81
C CYS A 226 2.49 -11.21 -7.83
N ILE A 227 3.11 -10.10 -8.24
CA ILE A 227 4.18 -9.45 -7.47
C ILE A 227 3.64 -8.21 -6.77
N PRO A 228 3.70 -8.17 -5.44
CA PRO A 228 4.23 -9.17 -4.50
C PRO A 228 3.14 -10.06 -3.84
N GLY A 229 1.88 -9.85 -4.15
CA GLY A 229 0.74 -10.38 -3.38
C GLY A 229 0.56 -11.89 -3.51
N ASP A 230 0.57 -12.58 -2.38
CA ASP A 230 0.50 -14.06 -2.28
C ASP A 230 1.55 -14.79 -3.13
N ALA A 231 2.66 -14.10 -3.42
CA ALA A 231 3.71 -14.62 -4.27
C ALA A 231 4.61 -15.64 -3.55
N ARG A 232 5.23 -16.52 -4.34
CA ARG A 232 6.29 -17.42 -3.91
C ARG A 232 7.60 -17.00 -4.55
N TYR A 233 8.70 -17.23 -3.87
CA TYR A 233 10.02 -16.88 -4.37
C TYR A 233 10.29 -17.48 -5.75
N PHE A 234 9.97 -18.75 -5.94
CA PHE A 234 10.19 -19.44 -7.21
C PHE A 234 9.38 -18.84 -8.36
N ASP A 235 8.12 -18.45 -8.12
CA ASP A 235 7.27 -17.82 -9.13
C ASP A 235 7.87 -16.49 -9.60
N ILE A 236 8.39 -15.70 -8.65
CA ILE A 236 9.06 -14.44 -8.96
C ILE A 236 10.38 -14.69 -9.71
N ALA A 237 11.15 -15.70 -9.31
CA ALA A 237 12.39 -16.06 -10.01
C ALA A 237 12.12 -16.44 -11.48
N CYS A 238 10.98 -17.05 -11.77
CA CYS A 238 10.53 -17.44 -13.11
C CYS A 238 9.76 -16.34 -13.86
N ALA A 239 9.52 -15.18 -13.27
CA ALA A 239 8.65 -14.13 -13.83
C ALA A 239 9.12 -13.60 -15.20
N HIS A 240 10.41 -13.72 -15.53
CA HIS A 240 10.98 -13.33 -16.83
C HIS A 240 10.45 -14.15 -18.01
N ARG A 241 9.77 -15.28 -17.77
CA ARG A 241 9.18 -16.14 -18.80
C ARG A 241 7.73 -15.81 -19.15
N ALA A 242 7.13 -14.83 -18.49
CA ALA A 242 5.80 -14.33 -18.86
C ALA A 242 5.79 -13.72 -20.26
N ARG A 243 4.65 -13.77 -20.93
CA ARG A 243 4.44 -13.21 -22.27
C ARG A 243 3.95 -11.76 -22.25
N ALA A 244 3.27 -11.38 -21.17
CA ALA A 244 2.77 -10.03 -20.94
C ALA A 244 2.72 -9.73 -19.44
N ALA A 245 2.61 -8.46 -19.10
CA ALA A 245 2.39 -8.02 -17.73
C ALA A 245 1.29 -6.96 -17.62
N MET A 246 0.58 -6.97 -16.52
CA MET A 246 -0.35 -5.91 -16.13
C MET A 246 0.15 -5.25 -14.86
N VAL A 247 0.20 -3.91 -14.84
CA VAL A 247 0.57 -3.12 -13.67
C VAL A 247 -0.69 -2.58 -13.01
N VAL A 248 -0.94 -3.01 -11.77
CA VAL A 248 -2.11 -2.59 -10.97
C VAL A 248 -1.78 -1.39 -10.07
N CYS A 249 -0.53 -1.26 -9.64
CA CYS A 249 -0.07 -0.12 -8.85
C CYS A 249 1.13 0.57 -9.52
N SER A 250 0.84 1.53 -10.38
CA SER A 250 1.83 2.24 -11.22
C SER A 250 2.95 2.86 -10.40
N THR A 251 2.64 3.51 -9.29
CA THR A 251 3.64 4.21 -8.47
C THR A 251 4.64 3.26 -7.81
N ALA A 252 4.24 2.04 -7.48
CA ALA A 252 5.10 1.09 -6.78
C ALA A 252 6.07 0.35 -7.73
N LEU A 253 5.56 -0.23 -8.81
CA LEU A 253 6.29 -1.21 -9.61
C LEU A 253 6.31 -0.93 -11.13
N ILE A 254 5.94 0.27 -11.59
CA ILE A 254 6.03 0.62 -13.02
C ILE A 254 7.45 0.50 -13.57
N ASN A 255 8.47 0.81 -12.75
CA ASN A 255 9.87 0.65 -13.16
C ASN A 255 10.26 -0.80 -13.33
N LEU A 256 9.75 -1.68 -12.47
CA LEU A 256 9.93 -3.11 -12.63
C LEU A 256 9.39 -3.56 -13.99
N ALA A 257 8.16 -3.17 -14.34
CA ALA A 257 7.55 -3.51 -15.63
C ALA A 257 8.39 -3.01 -16.82
N ARG A 258 8.82 -1.74 -16.79
CA ARG A 258 9.65 -1.15 -17.86
C ARG A 258 10.96 -1.91 -18.05
N LYS A 259 11.65 -2.24 -16.97
CA LYS A 259 12.91 -2.99 -17.03
C LYS A 259 12.72 -4.45 -17.43
N MET A 260 11.57 -5.05 -17.10
CA MET A 260 11.22 -6.39 -17.59
C MET A 260 10.95 -6.35 -19.11
N ASP A 261 10.32 -5.31 -19.62
CA ASP A 261 10.16 -5.13 -21.07
C ASP A 261 11.52 -4.91 -21.77
N GLU A 262 12.36 -4.04 -21.22
CA GLU A 262 13.71 -3.78 -21.74
C GLU A 262 14.62 -5.02 -21.75
N ARG A 263 14.60 -5.83 -20.66
CA ARG A 263 15.50 -7.00 -20.50
C ARG A 263 15.00 -8.24 -21.22
N TRP A 264 13.69 -8.50 -21.23
CA TRP A 264 13.09 -9.76 -21.71
C TRP A 264 11.98 -9.57 -22.75
N GLY A 265 11.69 -8.33 -23.16
CA GLY A 265 10.66 -8.03 -24.14
C GLY A 265 9.25 -8.41 -23.67
N ILE A 266 8.95 -8.23 -22.40
CA ILE A 266 7.64 -8.49 -21.80
C ILE A 266 6.80 -7.21 -21.87
N PRO A 267 5.90 -7.06 -22.83
CA PRO A 267 5.08 -5.86 -22.95
C PRO A 267 4.14 -5.76 -21.76
N PHE A 268 3.82 -4.53 -21.36
CA PHE A 268 2.95 -4.28 -20.24
C PHE A 268 1.94 -3.16 -20.52
N PHE A 269 0.89 -3.12 -19.71
CA PHE A 269 -0.04 -2.00 -19.64
C PHE A 269 -0.44 -1.72 -18.20
N GLU A 270 -0.91 -0.49 -17.94
CA GLU A 270 -1.49 -0.10 -16.66
C GLU A 270 -2.99 -0.34 -16.69
N GLY A 271 -3.50 -1.18 -15.79
CA GLY A 271 -4.90 -1.55 -15.72
C GLY A 271 -5.42 -1.63 -14.30
N SER A 272 -6.70 -1.92 -14.16
CA SER A 272 -7.34 -2.05 -12.85
C SER A 272 -8.37 -3.17 -12.88
N PHE A 273 -8.46 -3.88 -11.76
CA PHE A 273 -9.56 -4.81 -11.49
C PHE A 273 -10.62 -4.19 -10.56
N TYR A 274 -10.54 -2.90 -10.27
CA TYR A 274 -11.53 -2.21 -9.44
C TYR A 274 -12.62 -1.59 -10.32
N GLY A 275 -13.83 -2.16 -10.26
CA GLY A 275 -14.99 -1.80 -11.07
C GLY A 275 -15.27 -2.79 -12.20
N ILE A 276 -16.52 -2.84 -12.65
CA ILE A 276 -16.98 -3.77 -13.70
C ILE A 276 -16.28 -3.45 -15.02
N SER A 277 -16.45 -2.25 -15.55
CA SER A 277 -15.86 -1.85 -16.83
C SER A 277 -14.33 -1.91 -16.81
N ALA A 278 -13.68 -1.55 -15.70
CA ALA A 278 -12.23 -1.63 -15.57
C ALA A 278 -11.73 -3.09 -15.59
N THR A 279 -12.44 -4.02 -14.96
CA THR A 279 -12.13 -5.44 -14.98
C THR A 279 -12.27 -6.00 -16.39
N SER A 280 -13.38 -5.70 -17.08
CA SER A 280 -13.62 -6.13 -18.46
C SER A 280 -12.54 -5.62 -19.41
N GLU A 281 -12.17 -4.35 -19.29
CA GLU A 281 -11.09 -3.74 -20.10
C GLU A 281 -9.73 -4.39 -19.82
N ALA A 282 -9.42 -4.69 -18.55
CA ALA A 282 -8.20 -5.39 -18.18
C ALA A 282 -8.12 -6.78 -18.82
N LEU A 283 -9.19 -7.56 -18.80
CA LEU A 283 -9.26 -8.88 -19.45
C LEU A 283 -9.06 -8.77 -20.96
N ARG A 284 -9.68 -7.78 -21.63
CA ARG A 284 -9.48 -7.50 -23.05
C ARG A 284 -8.04 -7.20 -23.40
N GLN A 285 -7.42 -6.28 -22.65
CA GLN A 285 -6.05 -5.87 -22.89
C GLN A 285 -5.05 -7.00 -22.66
N ILE A 286 -5.24 -7.81 -21.62
CA ILE A 286 -4.43 -9.02 -21.39
C ILE A 286 -4.52 -9.95 -22.61
N SER A 287 -5.73 -10.29 -23.05
CA SER A 287 -5.95 -11.21 -24.19
C SER A 287 -5.35 -10.65 -25.48
N GLN A 288 -5.50 -9.35 -25.75
CA GLN A 288 -4.91 -8.68 -26.91
C GLN A 288 -3.37 -8.72 -26.88
N LEU A 289 -2.75 -8.50 -25.73
CA LEU A 289 -1.29 -8.58 -25.60
C LEU A 289 -0.79 -10.00 -25.80
N LEU A 290 -1.49 -11.01 -25.29
CA LEU A 290 -1.14 -12.42 -25.48
C LEU A 290 -1.21 -12.80 -26.96
N VAL A 291 -2.26 -12.38 -27.68
CA VAL A 291 -2.37 -12.62 -29.15
C VAL A 291 -1.23 -11.94 -29.90
N LYS A 292 -0.86 -10.71 -29.57
CA LYS A 292 0.32 -10.02 -30.14
C LYS A 292 1.63 -10.78 -29.88
N LYS A 293 1.68 -11.60 -28.84
CA LYS A 293 2.82 -12.44 -28.48
C LYS A 293 2.72 -13.88 -28.98
N GLY A 294 1.76 -14.16 -29.88
CA GLY A 294 1.63 -15.44 -30.56
C GLY A 294 0.67 -16.44 -29.90
N ALA A 295 -0.15 -16.00 -28.95
CA ALA A 295 -1.24 -16.82 -28.44
C ALA A 295 -2.38 -16.95 -29.46
N ASP A 296 -3.20 -18.00 -29.35
CA ASP A 296 -4.33 -18.26 -30.23
C ASP A 296 -5.34 -17.09 -30.17
N PRO A 297 -5.70 -16.47 -31.33
CA PRO A 297 -6.69 -15.42 -31.40
C PRO A 297 -8.09 -15.78 -30.88
N GLU A 298 -8.44 -17.06 -30.79
CA GLU A 298 -9.72 -17.52 -30.22
C GLU A 298 -9.93 -17.06 -28.77
N ILE A 299 -8.86 -16.76 -28.05
CA ILE A 299 -8.94 -16.20 -26.69
C ILE A 299 -9.74 -14.90 -26.66
N LEU A 300 -9.71 -14.07 -27.72
CA LEU A 300 -10.46 -12.81 -27.76
C LEU A 300 -11.97 -13.07 -27.70
N GLY A 301 -12.46 -14.05 -28.48
CA GLY A 301 -13.88 -14.44 -28.44
C GLY A 301 -14.28 -15.02 -27.08
N ARG A 302 -13.45 -15.90 -26.50
CA ARG A 302 -13.70 -16.47 -25.16
C ARG A 302 -13.73 -15.38 -24.09
N THR A 303 -12.88 -14.36 -24.22
CA THR A 303 -12.85 -13.21 -23.28
C THR A 303 -14.15 -12.42 -23.34
N GLU A 304 -14.68 -12.12 -24.51
CA GLU A 304 -15.97 -11.40 -24.62
C GLU A 304 -17.15 -12.20 -24.06
N VAL A 305 -17.17 -13.52 -24.27
CA VAL A 305 -18.19 -14.39 -23.67
C VAL A 305 -18.12 -14.34 -22.14
N LEU A 306 -16.92 -14.52 -21.58
CA LEU A 306 -16.72 -14.45 -20.13
C LEU A 306 -17.17 -13.11 -19.57
N ILE A 307 -16.77 -12.00 -20.22
CA ILE A 307 -17.14 -10.64 -19.79
C ILE A 307 -18.66 -10.48 -19.79
N ALA A 308 -19.34 -10.88 -20.86
CA ALA A 308 -20.79 -10.74 -20.95
C ALA A 308 -21.53 -11.53 -19.84
N GLU A 309 -21.07 -12.72 -19.53
CA GLU A 309 -21.62 -13.55 -18.44
C GLU A 309 -21.43 -12.88 -17.06
N GLU A 310 -20.21 -12.48 -16.76
CA GLU A 310 -19.86 -11.91 -15.44
C GLU A 310 -20.48 -10.53 -15.23
N GLU A 311 -20.49 -9.68 -16.26
CA GLU A 311 -21.16 -8.37 -16.21
C GLU A 311 -22.66 -8.54 -15.94
N ALA A 312 -23.34 -9.47 -16.63
CA ALA A 312 -24.76 -9.71 -16.42
C ALA A 312 -25.08 -10.12 -14.97
N ILE A 313 -24.23 -11.01 -14.40
CA ILE A 313 -24.35 -11.44 -13.00
C ILE A 313 -24.14 -10.26 -12.04
N ALA A 314 -23.06 -9.50 -12.24
CA ALA A 314 -22.70 -8.38 -11.38
C ALA A 314 -23.78 -7.27 -11.41
N TRP A 315 -24.23 -6.87 -12.59
CA TRP A 315 -25.27 -5.86 -12.73
C TRP A 315 -26.60 -6.28 -12.12
N LYS A 316 -26.96 -7.54 -12.24
CA LYS A 316 -28.17 -8.10 -11.57
C LYS A 316 -28.06 -7.96 -10.05
N ARG A 317 -26.89 -8.25 -9.47
CA ARG A 317 -26.66 -8.12 -8.01
C ARG A 317 -26.63 -6.67 -7.57
N LEU A 318 -26.07 -5.75 -8.38
CA LEU A 318 -26.02 -4.32 -8.08
C LEU A 318 -27.37 -3.61 -8.20
N ALA A 319 -28.34 -4.17 -8.93
CA ALA A 319 -29.65 -3.55 -9.15
C ALA A 319 -30.39 -3.19 -7.85
N ALA A 320 -30.20 -3.97 -6.79
CA ALA A 320 -30.82 -3.71 -5.47
C ALA A 320 -30.22 -2.50 -4.75
N TYR A 321 -28.95 -2.15 -5.00
CA TYR A 321 -28.26 -1.06 -4.32
C TYR A 321 -28.38 0.28 -5.06
N ARG A 322 -28.48 0.25 -6.39
CA ARG A 322 -28.53 1.48 -7.21
C ARG A 322 -29.56 2.51 -6.75
N PRO A 323 -30.83 2.18 -6.46
CA PRO A 323 -31.81 3.17 -6.01
C PRO A 323 -31.45 3.81 -4.66
N ARG A 324 -30.75 3.09 -3.81
CA ARG A 324 -30.35 3.55 -2.48
C ARG A 324 -29.13 4.44 -2.49
N LEU A 325 -28.24 4.23 -3.46
CA LEU A 325 -26.94 4.89 -3.58
C LEU A 325 -26.91 5.98 -4.67
N ALA A 326 -27.88 6.02 -5.58
CA ALA A 326 -27.98 7.06 -6.59
C ALA A 326 -28.05 8.45 -5.93
N GLY A 327 -27.19 9.37 -6.40
CA GLY A 327 -27.05 10.72 -5.87
C GLY A 327 -26.34 10.83 -4.52
N LYS A 328 -25.87 9.73 -3.92
CA LYS A 328 -25.00 9.79 -2.74
C LYS A 328 -23.65 10.38 -3.12
N ARG A 329 -23.09 11.17 -2.22
CA ARG A 329 -21.90 12.00 -2.44
C ARG A 329 -20.67 11.39 -1.79
N VAL A 330 -19.70 10.98 -2.60
CA VAL A 330 -18.48 10.30 -2.15
C VAL A 330 -17.26 11.21 -2.29
N LEU A 331 -16.50 11.34 -1.22
CA LEU A 331 -15.14 11.88 -1.24
C LEU A 331 -14.14 10.73 -1.22
N LEU A 332 -13.23 10.69 -2.22
CA LEU A 332 -12.23 9.66 -2.36
C LEU A 332 -10.84 10.20 -2.01
N ASN A 333 -10.23 9.72 -0.92
CA ASN A 333 -8.87 10.12 -0.54
C ASN A 333 -7.90 8.93 -0.62
N THR A 334 -7.62 8.51 -1.84
CA THR A 334 -6.67 7.44 -2.17
C THR A 334 -5.66 7.94 -3.22
N GLY A 335 -5.24 7.12 -4.16
CA GLY A 335 -4.36 7.50 -5.26
C GLY A 335 -4.02 6.31 -6.16
N GLY A 336 -3.22 6.55 -7.20
CA GLY A 336 -2.89 5.54 -8.21
C GLY A 336 -4.11 5.10 -8.99
N VAL A 337 -4.12 3.87 -9.47
CA VAL A 337 -5.23 3.33 -10.28
C VAL A 337 -6.61 3.43 -9.61
N LYS A 338 -6.67 3.37 -8.29
CA LYS A 338 -7.94 3.50 -7.56
C LYS A 338 -8.56 4.89 -7.69
N SER A 339 -7.75 5.94 -7.90
CA SER A 339 -8.26 7.31 -8.03
C SER A 339 -9.08 7.55 -9.29
N TRP A 340 -8.94 6.71 -10.32
CA TRP A 340 -9.76 6.79 -11.53
C TRP A 340 -10.70 5.59 -11.69
N SER A 341 -10.26 4.37 -11.39
CA SER A 341 -11.07 3.18 -11.61
C SER A 341 -12.23 3.07 -10.62
N VAL A 342 -11.98 3.31 -9.32
CA VAL A 342 -13.06 3.35 -8.32
C VAL A 342 -14.00 4.53 -8.56
N VAL A 343 -13.46 5.69 -8.96
CA VAL A 343 -14.28 6.85 -9.36
C VAL A 343 -15.25 6.47 -10.47
N HIS A 344 -14.72 5.89 -11.57
CA HIS A 344 -15.55 5.45 -12.70
C HIS A 344 -16.60 4.44 -12.27
N ALA A 345 -16.20 3.41 -11.52
CA ALA A 345 -17.08 2.34 -11.04
C ALA A 345 -18.25 2.88 -10.17
N LEU A 346 -17.98 3.85 -9.31
CA LEU A 346 -19.01 4.46 -8.48
C LEU A 346 -19.98 5.34 -9.31
N MET A 347 -19.48 6.04 -10.31
CA MET A 347 -20.31 6.83 -11.23
C MET A 347 -21.23 5.93 -12.07
N GLU A 348 -20.80 4.73 -12.47
CA GLU A 348 -21.62 3.74 -13.21
C GLU A 348 -22.87 3.31 -12.43
N ILE A 349 -22.83 3.34 -11.10
CA ILE A 349 -23.99 3.02 -10.25
C ILE A 349 -24.79 4.25 -9.80
N GLY A 350 -24.41 5.44 -10.27
CA GLY A 350 -25.13 6.69 -10.01
C GLY A 350 -24.67 7.45 -8.77
N ILE A 351 -23.51 7.13 -8.21
CA ILE A 351 -22.89 7.87 -7.11
C ILE A 351 -22.22 9.14 -7.64
N GLU A 352 -22.38 10.26 -6.93
CA GLU A 352 -21.72 11.54 -7.22
C GLU A 352 -20.33 11.59 -6.55
N ILE A 353 -19.29 11.86 -7.34
CA ILE A 353 -17.94 12.04 -6.81
C ILE A 353 -17.71 13.52 -6.52
N VAL A 354 -17.65 13.86 -5.25
CA VAL A 354 -17.43 15.26 -4.84
C VAL A 354 -15.96 15.63 -4.70
N GLY A 355 -15.07 14.64 -4.77
CA GLY A 355 -13.63 14.88 -4.83
C GLY A 355 -12.82 13.58 -4.86
N THR A 356 -11.67 13.62 -5.54
CA THR A 356 -10.70 12.52 -5.59
C THR A 356 -9.27 13.00 -5.47
N SER A 357 -8.46 12.25 -4.69
CA SER A 357 -7.04 12.54 -4.49
C SER A 357 -6.19 11.92 -5.59
N VAL A 358 -5.24 12.70 -6.11
CA VAL A 358 -4.24 12.23 -7.10
C VAL A 358 -2.82 12.19 -6.52
N LYS A 359 -2.66 12.17 -5.20
CA LYS A 359 -1.35 12.21 -4.53
C LYS A 359 -0.38 11.13 -4.99
N LYS A 360 -0.86 9.95 -5.30
CA LYS A 360 -0.07 8.78 -5.73
C LYS A 360 -0.35 8.38 -7.17
N SER A 361 -0.97 9.26 -7.94
CA SER A 361 -1.33 9.02 -9.33
C SER A 361 -0.18 9.41 -10.26
N THR A 362 0.00 8.64 -11.34
CA THR A 362 0.90 8.96 -12.43
C THR A 362 0.32 10.10 -13.29
N VAL A 363 1.05 10.53 -14.30
CA VAL A 363 0.54 11.51 -15.29
C VAL A 363 -0.64 10.91 -16.05
N GLU A 364 -0.52 9.64 -16.40
CA GLU A 364 -1.53 8.86 -17.10
C GLU A 364 -2.81 8.69 -16.25
N ASP A 365 -2.66 8.35 -14.98
CA ASP A 365 -3.78 8.29 -14.02
C ASP A 365 -4.51 9.63 -13.94
N LYS A 366 -3.76 10.75 -13.84
CA LYS A 366 -4.35 12.10 -13.79
C LYS A 366 -5.10 12.45 -15.07
N ALA A 367 -4.57 12.06 -16.23
CA ALA A 367 -5.25 12.28 -17.50
C ALA A 367 -6.58 11.50 -17.57
N ARG A 368 -6.58 10.24 -17.13
CA ARG A 368 -7.81 9.41 -17.04
C ARG A 368 -8.84 10.02 -16.11
N ILE A 369 -8.43 10.47 -14.91
CA ILE A 369 -9.34 11.10 -13.94
C ILE A 369 -10.00 12.34 -14.55
N LYS A 370 -9.21 13.20 -15.24
CA LYS A 370 -9.73 14.39 -15.91
C LYS A 370 -10.76 14.06 -16.99
N GLN A 371 -10.50 13.01 -17.77
CA GLN A 371 -11.46 12.53 -18.78
C GLN A 371 -12.77 12.04 -18.16
N ILE A 372 -12.70 11.33 -17.01
CA ILE A 372 -13.85 10.76 -16.33
C ILE A 372 -14.68 11.86 -15.66
N LEU A 373 -14.05 12.73 -14.88
CA LEU A 373 -14.76 13.75 -14.08
C LEU A 373 -15.16 14.98 -14.91
N LYS A 374 -14.42 15.28 -15.99
CA LYS A 374 -14.63 16.47 -16.86
C LYS A 374 -14.57 17.82 -16.12
N ASP A 375 -14.19 17.82 -14.85
CA ASP A 375 -14.10 18.99 -13.97
C ASP A 375 -12.91 18.86 -13.02
N ASP A 376 -11.94 19.79 -13.14
CA ASP A 376 -10.73 19.82 -12.32
C ASP A 376 -11.02 20.23 -10.85
N ASN A 377 -12.16 20.84 -10.55
CA ASN A 377 -12.53 21.24 -9.18
C ASN A 377 -12.70 20.06 -8.22
N HIS A 378 -12.92 18.86 -8.76
CA HIS A 378 -13.05 17.64 -7.97
C HIS A 378 -11.71 16.90 -7.78
N ILE A 379 -10.60 17.44 -8.32
CA ILE A 379 -9.28 16.80 -8.27
C ILE A 379 -8.37 17.56 -7.31
N PHE A 380 -7.81 16.87 -6.31
CA PHE A 380 -6.86 17.48 -5.39
C PHE A 380 -5.60 16.60 -5.22
N GLU A 381 -4.44 17.24 -5.02
CA GLU A 381 -3.18 16.50 -4.89
C GLU A 381 -2.97 15.96 -3.47
N GLN A 382 -2.79 16.85 -2.52
CA GLN A 382 -2.60 16.51 -1.12
C GLN A 382 -3.32 17.53 -0.26
N MET A 383 -4.05 17.02 0.72
CA MET A 383 -4.74 17.84 1.70
C MET A 383 -4.14 17.62 3.07
N ALA A 384 -4.01 18.71 3.84
CA ALA A 384 -3.79 18.61 5.26
C ALA A 384 -5.05 18.04 5.94
N PRO A 385 -4.94 17.41 7.12
CA PRO A 385 -6.10 16.90 7.85
C PRO A 385 -7.22 17.94 8.05
N ARG A 386 -6.85 19.20 8.27
CA ARG A 386 -7.81 20.29 8.44
C ARG A 386 -8.57 20.61 7.14
N GLU A 387 -7.88 20.58 6.01
CA GLU A 387 -8.49 20.81 4.69
C GLU A 387 -9.45 19.67 4.31
N LEU A 388 -9.05 18.42 4.59
CA LEU A 388 -9.91 17.27 4.37
C LEU A 388 -11.18 17.33 5.23
N TYR A 389 -11.04 17.74 6.49
CA TYR A 389 -12.18 17.96 7.40
C TYR A 389 -13.15 19.03 6.86
N ALA A 390 -12.62 20.17 6.43
CA ALA A 390 -13.42 21.24 5.84
C ALA A 390 -14.13 20.76 4.56
N MET A 391 -13.42 20.07 3.67
CA MET A 391 -13.99 19.55 2.42
C MET A 391 -15.13 18.55 2.64
N LEU A 392 -15.03 17.67 3.64
CA LEU A 392 -16.11 16.75 3.99
C LEU A 392 -17.41 17.49 4.32
N SER A 393 -17.32 18.58 5.10
CA SER A 393 -18.46 19.39 5.51
C SER A 393 -18.98 20.29 4.38
N GLU A 394 -18.11 21.02 3.72
CA GLU A 394 -18.45 21.96 2.65
C GLU A 394 -19.07 21.27 1.44
N ARG A 395 -18.52 20.12 1.05
CA ARG A 395 -19.02 19.33 -0.07
C ARG A 395 -20.13 18.35 0.32
N LYS A 396 -20.55 18.35 1.58
CA LYS A 396 -21.63 17.49 2.11
C LYS A 396 -21.46 16.03 1.66
N ALA A 397 -20.27 15.47 1.93
CA ALA A 397 -19.99 14.08 1.57
C ALA A 397 -20.79 13.13 2.47
N ASP A 398 -21.48 12.17 1.87
CA ASP A 398 -22.20 11.12 2.58
C ASP A 398 -21.24 10.07 3.17
N ILE A 399 -20.07 9.88 2.52
CA ILE A 399 -19.02 8.95 2.96
C ILE A 399 -17.65 9.40 2.49
N LEU A 400 -16.62 9.09 3.28
CA LEU A 400 -15.22 9.17 2.91
C LEU A 400 -14.68 7.77 2.60
N LEU A 401 -14.20 7.54 1.37
CA LEU A 401 -13.44 6.35 0.99
C LEU A 401 -11.95 6.67 1.04
N SER A 402 -11.19 5.98 1.89
CA SER A 402 -9.76 6.33 2.08
C SER A 402 -8.98 5.18 2.72
N GLY A 403 -7.81 5.44 3.29
CA GLY A 403 -7.08 4.53 4.17
C GLY A 403 -7.21 4.95 5.63
N GLY A 404 -6.87 4.07 6.56
CA GLY A 404 -7.08 4.18 7.99
C GLY A 404 -6.58 5.49 8.63
N ARG A 405 -5.51 6.09 8.12
CA ARG A 405 -4.97 7.35 8.65
C ARG A 405 -5.95 8.52 8.64
N THR A 406 -6.98 8.48 7.81
CA THR A 406 -7.98 9.55 7.70
C THR A 406 -9.32 9.19 8.35
N GLN A 407 -9.44 8.00 8.94
CA GLN A 407 -10.62 7.55 9.67
C GLN A 407 -11.05 8.57 10.73
N PHE A 408 -10.12 9.01 11.57
CA PHE A 408 -10.41 9.96 12.65
C PHE A 408 -10.92 11.31 12.15
N ILE A 409 -10.52 11.71 10.93
CA ILE A 409 -11.01 12.95 10.32
C ILE A 409 -12.48 12.80 9.92
N ALA A 410 -12.83 11.67 9.32
CA ALA A 410 -14.21 11.35 8.96
C ALA A 410 -15.12 11.27 10.20
N LEU A 411 -14.68 10.55 11.24
CA LEU A 411 -15.40 10.43 12.51
C LEU A 411 -15.62 11.81 13.16
N LYS A 412 -14.59 12.66 13.20
CA LYS A 412 -14.69 14.02 13.70
C LYS A 412 -15.67 14.88 12.86
N ALA A 413 -15.73 14.65 11.55
CA ALA A 413 -16.69 15.29 10.65
C ALA A 413 -18.09 14.66 10.70
N LYS A 414 -18.34 13.68 11.58
CA LYS A 414 -19.58 12.91 11.69
C LYS A 414 -20.01 12.30 10.34
N THR A 415 -19.02 11.90 9.53
CA THR A 415 -19.19 11.33 8.19
C THR A 415 -18.81 9.86 8.19
N PRO A 416 -19.62 8.96 7.61
CA PRO A 416 -19.27 7.57 7.38
C PRO A 416 -17.92 7.43 6.71
N TRP A 417 -17.20 6.35 7.04
CA TRP A 417 -15.90 6.05 6.49
C TRP A 417 -15.76 4.56 6.13
N LEU A 418 -15.07 4.29 5.04
CA LEU A 418 -14.74 2.94 4.62
C LEU A 418 -13.28 2.88 4.14
N ASP A 419 -12.52 1.90 4.66
CA ASP A 419 -11.18 1.63 4.15
C ASP A 419 -11.24 0.90 2.80
N ILE A 420 -10.58 1.48 1.80
CA ILE A 420 -10.38 0.85 0.50
C ILE A 420 -8.90 0.65 0.17
N ASN A 421 -8.02 0.87 1.15
CA ASN A 421 -6.57 0.80 0.99
C ASN A 421 -5.98 -0.39 1.74
N GLN A 422 -5.12 -0.14 2.74
CA GLN A 422 -4.28 -1.17 3.35
C GLN A 422 -4.95 -1.91 4.51
N GLU A 423 -5.94 -1.32 5.14
CA GLU A 423 -6.60 -1.86 6.33
C GLU A 423 -8.00 -2.42 6.00
N ARG A 424 -8.33 -2.52 4.71
CA ARG A 424 -9.58 -3.12 4.27
C ARG A 424 -9.67 -4.58 4.62
N GLN A 425 -10.87 -5.01 4.98
CA GLN A 425 -11.15 -6.39 5.40
C GLN A 425 -11.84 -7.21 4.31
N HIS A 426 -12.31 -6.56 3.26
CA HIS A 426 -13.00 -7.18 2.14
C HIS A 426 -12.23 -6.95 0.84
N PRO A 427 -12.13 -7.96 -0.04
CA PRO A 427 -11.56 -7.78 -1.36
C PRO A 427 -12.54 -7.03 -2.27
N TYR A 428 -12.02 -6.07 -3.06
CA TYR A 428 -12.85 -5.23 -3.93
C TYR A 428 -12.48 -5.34 -5.40
N ALA A 429 -11.62 -6.30 -5.78
CA ALA A 429 -11.24 -6.52 -7.16
C ALA A 429 -12.20 -7.48 -7.90
N GLY A 430 -12.26 -7.37 -9.22
CA GLY A 430 -13.14 -8.18 -10.05
C GLY A 430 -14.62 -7.80 -9.93
N TYR A 431 -15.46 -8.59 -10.57
CA TYR A 431 -16.91 -8.37 -10.60
C TYR A 431 -17.54 -8.55 -9.22
N ASP A 432 -17.20 -9.65 -8.54
CA ASP A 432 -17.65 -9.91 -7.17
C ASP A 432 -17.17 -8.85 -6.17
N GLY A 433 -15.92 -8.43 -6.30
CA GLY A 433 -15.34 -7.38 -5.46
C GLY A 433 -16.02 -6.03 -5.64
N MET A 434 -16.48 -5.71 -6.84
CA MET A 434 -17.28 -4.49 -7.05
C MET A 434 -18.64 -4.56 -6.35
N VAL A 435 -19.30 -5.71 -6.40
CA VAL A 435 -20.57 -5.90 -5.66
C VAL A 435 -20.35 -5.77 -4.16
N GLU A 436 -19.25 -6.33 -3.65
CA GLU A 436 -18.90 -6.22 -2.24
C GLU A 436 -18.56 -4.79 -1.83
N LEU A 437 -17.81 -4.03 -2.64
CA LEU A 437 -17.54 -2.61 -2.39
C LEU A 437 -18.83 -1.81 -2.25
N VAL A 438 -19.75 -2.01 -3.19
CA VAL A 438 -21.04 -1.31 -3.18
C VAL A 438 -21.87 -1.69 -1.95
N ARG A 439 -21.88 -2.97 -1.58
CA ARG A 439 -22.54 -3.46 -0.35
C ARG A 439 -21.96 -2.80 0.90
N GLN A 440 -20.63 -2.68 1.01
CA GLN A 440 -19.97 -2.05 2.14
C GLN A 440 -20.25 -0.54 2.22
N ILE A 441 -20.28 0.14 1.08
CA ILE A 441 -20.67 1.55 1.00
C ILE A 441 -22.12 1.73 1.47
N ASP A 442 -23.04 0.89 1.01
CA ASP A 442 -24.44 0.93 1.40
C ASP A 442 -24.62 0.73 2.92
N ILE A 443 -23.95 -0.27 3.49
CA ILE A 443 -23.94 -0.53 4.93
C ILE A 443 -23.37 0.67 5.71
N ALA A 444 -22.27 1.25 5.24
CA ALA A 444 -21.61 2.35 5.93
C ALA A 444 -22.49 3.61 5.95
N ILE A 445 -23.10 3.97 4.81
CA ILE A 445 -23.95 5.17 4.69
C ILE A 445 -25.24 5.03 5.49
N HIS A 446 -25.89 3.87 5.41
CA HIS A 446 -27.21 3.63 6.00
C HIS A 446 -27.15 3.01 7.41
N ASN A 447 -25.98 2.97 8.04
CA ASN A 447 -25.87 2.52 9.42
C ASN A 447 -26.62 3.48 10.36
N PRO A 448 -27.60 2.98 11.14
CA PRO A 448 -28.43 3.81 12.01
C PRO A 448 -27.65 4.57 13.08
N ILE A 449 -26.43 4.13 13.40
CA ILE A 449 -25.56 4.83 14.37
C ILE A 449 -25.29 6.29 13.97
N TRP A 450 -25.29 6.60 12.67
CA TRP A 450 -25.01 7.95 12.19
C TRP A 450 -26.10 8.96 12.56
N ALA A 451 -27.35 8.54 12.75
CA ALA A 451 -28.40 9.39 13.30
C ALA A 451 -28.02 9.87 14.71
N GLN A 452 -27.59 8.94 15.57
CA GLN A 452 -27.16 9.25 16.95
C GLN A 452 -25.88 10.09 16.98
N VAL A 453 -24.87 9.73 16.16
CA VAL A 453 -23.59 10.47 16.10
C VAL A 453 -23.77 11.93 15.69
N ARG A 454 -24.81 12.23 14.88
CA ARG A 454 -25.10 13.59 14.38
C ARG A 454 -25.89 14.42 15.37
N GLU A 455 -26.53 13.82 16.36
CA GLU A 455 -27.18 14.57 17.43
C GLU A 455 -26.15 15.40 18.20
N PRO A 456 -26.54 16.57 18.74
CA PRO A 456 -25.69 17.34 19.64
C PRO A 456 -25.28 16.50 20.84
N ALA A 457 -24.03 16.57 21.24
CA ALA A 457 -23.60 15.90 22.46
C ALA A 457 -24.28 16.54 23.68
N PRO A 458 -24.54 15.80 24.76
CA PRO A 458 -25.19 16.35 25.96
C PRO A 458 -24.49 17.59 26.55
N TRP A 459 -23.19 17.72 26.34
CA TRP A 459 -22.40 18.87 26.76
C TRP A 459 -22.39 20.04 25.76
N ASP A 460 -22.84 19.82 24.52
CA ASP A 460 -23.02 20.86 23.49
C ASP A 460 -24.42 21.53 23.58
N CYS A 461 -25.33 20.90 24.28
CA CYS A 461 -26.62 21.55 24.58
C CYS A 461 -26.36 22.73 25.49
N GLN A 462 -26.60 23.94 25.02
CA GLN A 462 -26.58 25.13 25.90
C GLN A 462 -27.45 24.80 27.13
N PRO A 463 -26.95 25.04 28.37
CA PRO A 463 -27.80 24.88 29.50
C PRO A 463 -28.99 25.77 29.29
N THR A 464 -30.17 25.18 29.16
CA THR A 464 -31.41 25.93 29.37
C THR A 464 -31.17 26.74 30.63
N VAL A 465 -31.25 28.07 30.51
CA VAL A 465 -31.01 29.02 31.58
C VAL A 465 -31.57 28.44 32.89
N ARG A 466 -30.69 27.85 33.70
CA ARG A 466 -31.06 27.57 35.07
C ARG A 466 -31.30 28.92 35.66
N GLU A 467 -32.58 29.26 35.96
CA GLU A 467 -32.92 30.36 36.82
C GLU A 467 -31.94 30.36 37.98
N GLU A 468 -31.07 31.36 38.07
CA GLU A 468 -30.17 31.55 39.18
C GLU A 468 -31.03 31.59 40.45
N ARG A 469 -31.05 30.51 41.20
CA ARG A 469 -31.54 30.60 42.57
C ARG A 469 -30.71 31.68 43.25
N PRO A 470 -31.34 32.68 43.85
CA PRO A 470 -30.62 33.74 44.55
C PRO A 470 -29.71 33.09 45.60
N ARG A 471 -28.40 33.31 45.48
CA ARG A 471 -27.41 32.83 46.42
C ARG A 471 -27.74 33.45 47.78
N THR A 472 -28.28 32.65 48.69
CA THR A 472 -28.37 33.04 50.08
C THR A 472 -26.92 33.10 50.63
N ARG A 473 -26.65 34.15 51.39
CA ARG A 473 -25.31 34.59 51.89
C ARG A 473 -24.71 33.64 52.96
N SER A 474 -24.83 32.31 52.83
CA SER A 474 -24.36 31.36 53.87
C SER A 474 -23.35 30.30 53.39
N ASP A 475 -22.92 30.36 52.11
CA ASP A 475 -21.95 29.35 51.62
C ASP A 475 -20.55 29.94 51.44
N THR A 476 -19.98 30.39 52.57
CA THR A 476 -18.55 30.67 52.61
C THR A 476 -17.83 29.35 52.84
N VAL A 477 -17.34 28.72 51.78
CA VAL A 477 -16.44 27.56 51.88
C VAL A 477 -15.07 28.11 52.30
N THR A 478 -14.67 27.82 53.51
CA THR A 478 -13.30 28.10 54.02
C THR A 478 -12.34 27.12 53.34
N LEU A 479 -11.50 27.65 52.44
CA LEU A 479 -10.38 26.88 51.87
C LEU A 479 -9.32 26.70 52.97
N HIS A 480 -9.16 25.49 53.48
CA HIS A 480 -8.02 25.12 54.29
C HIS A 480 -6.80 24.96 53.40
N ALA A 481 -5.75 25.75 53.71
CA ALA A 481 -4.45 25.66 53.08
C ALA A 481 -3.86 24.26 53.27
N VAL A 482 -3.40 23.65 52.17
CA VAL A 482 -2.62 22.40 52.22
C VAL A 482 -1.21 22.83 52.69
N GLN A 483 -0.82 22.31 53.87
CA GLN A 483 0.55 22.46 54.40
C GLN A 483 1.52 21.64 53.52
N GLU A 484 2.61 22.34 53.17
CA GLU A 484 3.79 21.73 52.54
C GLU A 484 4.43 20.73 53.53
N PHE A 485 4.59 19.48 53.10
CA PHE A 485 5.47 18.51 53.76
C PHE A 485 6.87 18.59 53.13
N SER A 486 7.75 19.33 53.80
CA SER A 486 9.20 19.18 53.68
C SER A 486 9.69 18.18 54.73
N GLY A 487 10.40 17.16 54.33
CA GLY A 487 11.03 16.25 55.32
C GLY A 487 11.66 15.02 54.64
N THR A 488 12.96 15.17 54.38
CA THR A 488 14.02 14.15 54.27
C THR A 488 13.78 12.84 54.99
N THR A 489 14.11 11.69 54.34
CA THR A 489 15.29 10.86 54.70
C THR A 489 15.34 9.59 53.85
N ALA A 490 16.56 9.24 53.48
CA ALA A 490 16.91 7.97 52.81
C ALA A 490 16.69 6.78 53.75
N GLY A 491 16.37 5.63 53.15
CA GLY A 491 16.36 4.37 53.86
C GLY A 491 15.84 3.20 53.00
N ASP A 492 16.76 2.32 52.67
CA ASP A 492 16.68 0.88 52.39
C ASP A 492 15.52 0.33 51.59
N PHE A 493 15.82 -0.22 50.44
CA PHE A 493 15.09 -1.31 49.80
C PHE A 493 15.94 -2.58 49.80
N GLY A 494 15.58 -3.48 50.71
CA GLY A 494 15.91 -4.89 50.65
C GLY A 494 14.96 -5.63 49.70
N GLU A 495 15.50 -6.67 49.15
CA GLU A 495 14.97 -7.67 48.24
C GLU A 495 13.54 -8.18 48.52
N CYS A 496 12.77 -8.31 47.44
CA CYS A 496 12.03 -9.54 47.07
C CYS A 496 11.69 -9.49 45.59
#